data_4a04752a525197126387bf74daf74ae8
#
_entry.id   4a04752a525197126387bf74daf74ae8
#
_cell.length_a   1.000
_cell.length_b   1.000
_cell.length_c   1.000
_cell.angle_alpha   90.00
_cell.angle_beta   90.00
_cell.angle_gamma   90.00
#
_symmetry.space_group_name_H-M   'P 1'
#
loop_
_entity.id
_entity.type
_entity.pdbx_description
1 polymer ?
#
loop_
_entity_poly.entity_id
_entity_poly.type
_entity_poly.pdbx_seq_one_letter_code
_entity_poly.pdbx_strand_id
1 'polypeptide(L)'
;EAAFTGKTSGDDIWIRDGLYALISDVLFVRDHQHPDTYHPRIGVQLDFIFQALSDGEKNNFNRLYNDYFYRRHNQFWYQEAMKKLPLLTQATRMLVCGEDLGMVPDCVPWVMNELRILSLEIQSMPKDAHEHFGHLSRYPYHSVSTISTHDMPTLREWWREDRQRTQDYYHTMLHHGGDAPDDLPGWLAKEIVSRQLACLLSLQDWLSIDEDVRLADPEKERINIPANPRHYWRYRMHLNIEDLISNTLLNETITTLIQQSERK
;
A
#
# COMPACT_ATOMS: atom_id res chain seq x y z
N GLU A 1 -25.03 6.51 -19.09
CA GLU A 1 -25.59 5.89 -17.85
C GLU A 1 -27.09 5.61 -17.97
N ALA A 2 -27.91 6.60 -18.36
CA ALA A 2 -29.37 6.43 -18.43
C ALA A 2 -29.83 5.21 -19.25
N ALA A 3 -29.15 4.88 -20.34
CA ALA A 3 -29.45 3.73 -21.19
C ALA A 3 -29.21 2.37 -20.49
N PHE A 4 -28.44 2.34 -19.42
CA PHE A 4 -28.09 1.13 -18.66
C PHE A 4 -28.70 1.10 -17.26
N THR A 5 -29.49 2.10 -16.89
CA THR A 5 -30.18 2.13 -15.59
C THR A 5 -31.12 0.96 -15.45
N GLY A 6 -30.93 0.15 -14.40
CA GLY A 6 -31.71 -1.06 -14.14
C GLY A 6 -31.33 -2.28 -14.96
N LYS A 7 -30.36 -2.21 -15.88
CA LYS A 7 -29.87 -3.35 -16.62
C LYS A 7 -28.79 -4.07 -15.82
N THR A 8 -28.99 -5.37 -15.61
CA THR A 8 -28.11 -6.22 -14.78
C THR A 8 -27.58 -7.45 -15.53
N SER A 9 -27.90 -7.62 -16.83
CA SER A 9 -27.34 -8.72 -17.61
C SER A 9 -25.82 -8.56 -17.77
N GLY A 10 -25.10 -9.66 -17.87
CA GLY A 10 -23.66 -9.65 -18.08
C GLY A 10 -23.25 -8.88 -19.34
N ASP A 11 -24.01 -9.03 -20.42
CA ASP A 11 -23.77 -8.36 -21.71
C ASP A 11 -24.00 -6.85 -21.62
N ASP A 12 -25.06 -6.39 -20.94
CA ASP A 12 -25.33 -4.96 -20.73
C ASP A 12 -24.22 -4.29 -19.92
N ILE A 13 -23.73 -4.98 -18.89
CA ILE A 13 -22.62 -4.51 -18.06
C ILE A 13 -21.34 -4.44 -18.89
N TRP A 14 -21.05 -5.48 -19.66
CA TRP A 14 -19.85 -5.52 -20.51
C TRP A 14 -19.86 -4.41 -21.58
N ILE A 15 -21.01 -4.18 -22.26
CA ILE A 15 -21.17 -3.10 -23.23
C ILE A 15 -20.99 -1.74 -22.56
N ARG A 16 -21.62 -1.52 -21.41
CA ARG A 16 -21.48 -0.28 -20.65
C ARG A 16 -20.02 0.00 -20.30
N ASP A 17 -19.35 -0.99 -19.76
CA ASP A 17 -17.96 -0.85 -19.29
C ASP A 17 -16.99 -0.66 -20.47
N GLY A 18 -17.26 -1.32 -21.61
CA GLY A 18 -16.54 -1.09 -22.87
C GLY A 18 -16.73 0.33 -23.39
N LEU A 19 -17.93 0.89 -23.32
CA LEU A 19 -18.20 2.28 -23.72
C LEU A 19 -17.50 3.27 -22.76
N TYR A 20 -17.47 2.99 -21.47
CA TYR A 20 -16.70 3.82 -20.52
C TYR A 20 -15.20 3.76 -20.79
N ALA A 21 -14.67 2.60 -21.10
CA ALA A 21 -13.26 2.45 -21.46
C ALA A 21 -12.93 3.31 -22.70
N LEU A 22 -13.76 3.27 -23.74
CA LEU A 22 -13.58 4.10 -24.95
C LEU A 22 -13.66 5.60 -24.67
N ILE A 23 -14.61 6.04 -23.82
CA ILE A 23 -14.75 7.46 -23.45
C ILE A 23 -13.56 7.91 -22.59
N SER A 24 -13.00 7.05 -21.78
CA SER A 24 -11.86 7.34 -20.91
C SER A 24 -10.49 7.22 -21.59
N ASP A 25 -10.45 6.67 -22.80
CA ASP A 25 -9.23 6.53 -23.61
C ASP A 25 -8.87 7.88 -24.26
N VAL A 26 -8.33 8.78 -23.45
CA VAL A 26 -7.99 10.17 -23.85
C VAL A 26 -6.59 10.54 -23.33
N LEU A 27 -5.87 11.37 -24.12
CA LEU A 27 -4.54 11.88 -23.73
C LEU A 27 -4.63 12.94 -22.61
N PHE A 28 -5.69 13.73 -22.63
CA PHE A 28 -5.87 14.86 -21.73
C PHE A 28 -7.28 14.88 -21.14
N VAL A 29 -7.38 15.29 -19.90
CA VAL A 29 -8.65 15.55 -19.19
C VAL A 29 -8.86 17.06 -19.11
N ARG A 30 -10.06 17.53 -19.44
CA ARG A 30 -10.41 18.95 -19.32
C ARG A 30 -10.57 19.33 -17.85
N ASP A 31 -10.04 20.48 -17.48
CA ASP A 31 -10.26 21.08 -16.17
C ASP A 31 -11.73 21.50 -15.98
N HIS A 32 -12.30 21.23 -14.82
CA HIS A 32 -13.70 21.54 -14.52
C HIS A 32 -13.96 23.05 -14.31
N GLN A 33 -12.97 23.77 -13.82
CA GLN A 33 -13.10 25.20 -13.47
C GLN A 33 -12.60 26.10 -14.60
N HIS A 34 -11.69 25.58 -15.43
CA HIS A 34 -11.05 26.34 -16.51
C HIS A 34 -11.24 25.60 -17.85
N PRO A 35 -12.31 25.91 -18.60
CA PRO A 35 -12.70 25.14 -19.80
C PRO A 35 -11.64 25.01 -20.91
N ASP A 36 -10.69 25.93 -20.98
CA ASP A 36 -9.61 25.95 -21.96
C ASP A 36 -8.31 25.34 -21.41
N THR A 37 -8.36 24.75 -20.22
CA THR A 37 -7.23 24.09 -19.57
C THR A 37 -7.40 22.58 -19.62
N TYR A 38 -6.29 21.88 -19.88
CA TYR A 38 -6.24 20.42 -19.99
C TYR A 38 -5.07 19.88 -19.19
N HIS A 39 -5.28 18.73 -18.56
CA HIS A 39 -4.28 18.02 -17.80
C HIS A 39 -3.93 16.68 -18.46
N PRO A 40 -2.66 16.31 -18.61
CA PRO A 40 -2.30 15.01 -19.13
C PRO A 40 -2.81 13.92 -18.19
N ARG A 41 -3.33 12.82 -18.76
CA ARG A 41 -3.82 11.70 -17.96
C ARG A 41 -2.64 10.85 -17.46
N ILE A 42 -2.63 10.49 -16.18
CA ILE A 42 -1.48 9.87 -15.52
C ILE A 42 -1.14 8.47 -16.04
N GLY A 43 -2.12 7.63 -16.35
CA GLY A 43 -1.90 6.25 -16.82
C GLY A 43 -1.94 6.09 -18.35
N VAL A 44 -1.88 7.18 -19.11
CA VAL A 44 -2.16 7.21 -20.55
C VAL A 44 -1.20 6.37 -21.41
N GLN A 45 0.03 6.14 -20.95
CA GLN A 45 1.01 5.37 -21.71
C GLN A 45 0.57 3.93 -21.99
N LEU A 46 -0.35 3.39 -21.17
CA LEU A 46 -0.93 2.06 -21.35
C LEU A 46 -2.17 2.05 -22.23
N ASP A 47 -2.71 3.21 -22.55
CA ASP A 47 -3.95 3.35 -23.30
C ASP A 47 -3.76 3.23 -24.80
N PHE A 48 -4.81 2.78 -25.48
CA PHE A 48 -4.78 2.57 -26.94
C PHE A 48 -4.50 3.87 -27.72
N ILE A 49 -5.10 4.99 -27.29
CA ILE A 49 -4.90 6.29 -27.95
C ILE A 49 -3.43 6.73 -27.94
N PHE A 50 -2.72 6.50 -26.85
CA PHE A 50 -1.29 6.81 -26.78
C PHE A 50 -0.47 5.85 -27.64
N GLN A 51 -0.78 4.55 -27.61
CA GLN A 51 -0.06 3.55 -28.39
C GLN A 51 -0.21 3.79 -29.92
N ALA A 52 -1.33 4.33 -30.36
CA ALA A 52 -1.61 4.66 -31.75
C ALA A 52 -0.87 5.92 -32.27
N LEU A 53 -0.26 6.72 -31.39
CA LEU A 53 0.51 7.89 -31.80
C LEU A 53 1.80 7.49 -32.53
N SER A 54 2.24 8.35 -33.44
CA SER A 54 3.59 8.27 -34.00
C SER A 54 4.67 8.53 -32.94
N ASP A 55 5.89 8.10 -33.19
CA ASP A 55 7.01 8.31 -32.25
C ASP A 55 7.26 9.79 -31.96
N GLY A 56 7.09 10.66 -32.95
CA GLY A 56 7.21 12.11 -32.78
C GLY A 56 6.14 12.67 -31.82
N GLU A 57 4.89 12.24 -31.96
CA GLU A 57 3.79 12.63 -31.08
C GLU A 57 3.97 12.07 -29.67
N LYS A 58 4.37 10.79 -29.52
CA LYS A 58 4.73 10.19 -28.23
C LYS A 58 5.81 10.98 -27.51
N ASN A 59 6.88 11.34 -28.22
CA ASN A 59 7.97 12.13 -27.65
C ASN A 59 7.50 13.52 -27.18
N ASN A 60 6.67 14.19 -27.99
CA ASN A 60 6.10 15.49 -27.60
C ASN A 60 5.17 15.38 -26.40
N PHE A 61 4.30 14.38 -26.36
CA PHE A 61 3.44 14.13 -25.22
C PHE A 61 4.25 13.82 -23.96
N ASN A 62 5.24 12.93 -24.04
CA ASN A 62 6.09 12.56 -22.91
C ASN A 62 6.88 13.76 -22.36
N ARG A 63 7.30 14.69 -23.22
CA ARG A 63 7.92 15.94 -22.77
C ARG A 63 6.98 16.80 -21.93
N LEU A 64 5.72 16.96 -22.39
CA LEU A 64 4.68 17.66 -21.62
C LEU A 64 4.32 16.94 -20.35
N TYR A 65 4.18 15.63 -20.40
CA TYR A 65 3.87 14.76 -19.28
C TYR A 65 4.93 14.87 -18.18
N ASN A 66 6.21 14.75 -18.58
CA ASN A 66 7.32 14.84 -17.63
C ASN A 66 7.46 16.24 -17.01
N ASP A 67 7.25 17.29 -17.82
CA ASP A 67 7.23 18.65 -17.29
C ASP A 67 6.08 18.86 -16.31
N TYR A 68 4.89 18.35 -16.61
CA TYR A 68 3.71 18.47 -15.76
C TYR A 68 3.87 17.70 -14.45
N PHE A 69 4.13 16.38 -14.50
CA PHE A 69 4.13 15.52 -13.32
C PHE A 69 5.42 15.58 -12.49
N TYR A 70 6.58 15.73 -13.13
CA TYR A 70 7.88 15.62 -12.46
C TYR A 70 8.62 16.94 -12.26
N ARG A 71 8.14 18.06 -12.82
CA ARG A 71 8.71 19.39 -12.59
C ARG A 71 7.72 20.33 -11.93
N ARG A 72 6.64 20.70 -12.63
CA ARG A 72 5.68 21.71 -12.14
C ARG A 72 4.93 21.24 -10.90
N HIS A 73 4.57 19.96 -10.83
CA HIS A 73 3.92 19.40 -9.66
C HIS A 73 4.78 19.47 -8.42
N ASN A 74 6.07 19.19 -8.49
CA ASN A 74 6.94 19.24 -7.33
C ASN A 74 6.92 20.61 -6.65
N GLN A 75 7.08 21.68 -7.43
CA GLN A 75 7.05 23.05 -6.88
C GLN A 75 5.66 23.43 -6.36
N PHE A 76 4.62 23.11 -7.11
CA PHE A 76 3.24 23.42 -6.73
C PHE A 76 2.86 22.69 -5.45
N TRP A 77 3.07 21.38 -5.38
CA TRP A 77 2.71 20.58 -4.21
C TRP A 77 3.52 20.95 -2.97
N TYR A 78 4.81 21.23 -3.13
CA TYR A 78 5.63 21.76 -2.03
C TYR A 78 5.03 23.05 -1.46
N GLN A 79 4.74 24.01 -2.30
CA GLN A 79 4.17 25.30 -1.86
C GLN A 79 2.79 25.13 -1.18
N GLU A 80 1.92 24.29 -1.73
CA GLU A 80 0.61 24.04 -1.15
C GLU A 80 0.69 23.25 0.17
N ALA A 81 1.59 22.30 0.28
CA ALA A 81 1.86 21.56 1.50
C ALA A 81 2.34 22.50 2.62
N MET A 82 3.31 23.37 2.32
CA MET A 82 3.89 24.30 3.31
C MET A 82 2.93 25.40 3.77
N LYS A 83 1.81 25.62 3.08
CA LYS A 83 0.75 26.49 3.58
C LYS A 83 -0.14 25.83 4.65
N LYS A 84 -0.27 24.51 4.64
CA LYS A 84 -1.26 23.77 5.44
C LYS A 84 -0.61 22.89 6.51
N LEU A 85 0.38 22.08 6.14
CA LEU A 85 0.94 21.05 7.02
C LEU A 85 1.70 21.59 8.23
N PRO A 86 2.40 22.74 8.19
CA PRO A 86 3.02 23.31 9.39
C PRO A 86 2.02 23.60 10.50
N LEU A 87 0.81 24.07 10.14
CA LEU A 87 -0.25 24.31 11.12
C LEU A 87 -0.73 23.02 11.77
N LEU A 88 -0.84 21.95 10.98
CA LEU A 88 -1.23 20.64 11.48
C LEU A 88 -0.18 20.07 12.46
N THR A 89 1.09 20.09 12.08
CA THR A 89 2.17 19.54 12.92
C THR A 89 2.39 20.36 14.20
N GLN A 90 2.11 21.66 14.19
CA GLN A 90 2.21 22.53 15.36
C GLN A 90 0.99 22.47 16.28
N ALA A 91 -0.17 22.02 15.78
CA ALA A 91 -1.40 21.95 16.55
C ALA A 91 -1.42 20.82 17.60
N THR A 92 -0.47 19.89 17.54
CA THR A 92 -0.42 18.73 18.41
C THR A 92 0.99 18.41 18.85
N ARG A 93 1.11 17.67 19.97
CA ARG A 93 2.36 17.07 20.44
C ARG A 93 2.49 15.60 20.02
N MET A 94 1.52 15.06 19.30
CA MET A 94 1.58 13.71 18.76
C MET A 94 2.59 13.63 17.61
N LEU A 95 3.19 12.46 17.41
CA LEU A 95 3.93 12.19 16.20
C LEU A 95 2.95 12.13 15.02
N VAL A 96 3.23 12.92 14.00
CA VAL A 96 2.43 12.92 12.77
C VAL A 96 3.05 11.90 11.81
N CYS A 97 2.25 10.98 11.31
CA CYS A 97 2.65 10.00 10.30
C CYS A 97 1.91 10.30 9.01
N GLY A 98 2.57 10.23 7.88
CA GLY A 98 2.00 10.37 6.55
C GLY A 98 1.95 9.01 5.86
N GLU A 99 0.86 8.72 5.18
CA GLU A 99 0.81 7.64 4.19
C GLU A 99 1.35 8.21 2.89
N ASP A 100 2.47 7.67 2.40
CA ASP A 100 3.21 8.12 1.23
C ASP A 100 3.54 6.94 0.29
N LEU A 101 2.58 6.06 0.11
CA LEU A 101 2.66 4.91 -0.78
C LEU A 101 2.22 5.26 -2.21
N GLY A 102 2.70 4.49 -3.18
CA GLY A 102 2.35 4.64 -4.58
C GLY A 102 3.11 5.77 -5.29
N MET A 103 2.47 6.43 -6.24
CA MET A 103 3.09 7.47 -7.06
C MET A 103 2.97 8.83 -6.38
N VAL A 104 3.98 9.21 -5.63
CA VAL A 104 4.08 10.51 -4.95
C VAL A 104 5.09 11.44 -5.64
N PRO A 105 4.88 12.77 -5.67
CA PRO A 105 5.87 13.72 -6.18
C PRO A 105 7.15 13.72 -5.35
N ASP A 106 8.30 14.01 -5.97
CA ASP A 106 9.60 14.04 -5.29
C ASP A 106 9.65 15.02 -4.11
N CYS A 107 8.78 16.03 -4.10
CA CYS A 107 8.70 16.99 -2.99
C CYS A 107 8.12 16.38 -1.70
N VAL A 108 7.45 15.23 -1.76
CA VAL A 108 6.82 14.61 -0.57
C VAL A 108 7.87 14.26 0.50
N PRO A 109 8.96 13.53 0.19
CA PRO A 109 10.04 13.29 1.16
C PRO A 109 10.64 14.58 1.72
N TRP A 110 10.77 15.63 0.91
CA TRP A 110 11.32 16.93 1.38
C TRP A 110 10.43 17.57 2.44
N VAL A 111 9.12 17.65 2.16
CA VAL A 111 8.11 18.20 3.09
C VAL A 111 8.04 17.38 4.37
N MET A 112 7.99 16.06 4.24
CA MET A 112 7.94 15.15 5.39
C MET A 112 9.16 15.30 6.29
N ASN A 113 10.35 15.34 5.70
CA ASN A 113 11.58 15.53 6.46
C ASN A 113 11.65 16.92 7.14
N GLU A 114 11.27 18.00 6.45
CA GLU A 114 11.27 19.36 6.98
C GLU A 114 10.29 19.50 8.16
N LEU A 115 9.11 18.90 8.05
CA LEU A 115 8.07 18.95 9.08
C LEU A 115 8.14 17.80 10.10
N ARG A 116 9.13 16.91 9.97
CA ARG A 116 9.31 15.72 10.82
C ARG A 116 8.05 14.82 10.84
N ILE A 117 7.41 14.70 9.69
CA ILE A 117 6.32 13.76 9.47
C ILE A 117 6.95 12.40 9.14
N LEU A 118 6.54 11.35 9.83
CA LEU A 118 7.07 10.00 9.60
C LEU A 118 6.49 9.44 8.31
N SER A 119 7.36 8.86 7.48
CA SER A 119 6.96 8.10 6.28
C SER A 119 6.46 6.71 6.64
N LEU A 120 5.72 6.08 5.74
CA LEU A 120 5.28 4.69 5.88
C LEU A 120 6.17 3.76 5.05
N GLU A 121 6.76 2.75 5.69
CA GLU A 121 7.61 1.76 5.04
C GLU A 121 7.02 0.36 5.19
N ILE A 122 6.88 -0.33 4.07
CA ILE A 122 6.31 -1.68 4.00
C ILE A 122 7.29 -2.60 3.29
N GLN A 123 7.73 -3.66 3.96
CA GLN A 123 8.77 -4.53 3.40
C GLN A 123 8.35 -5.23 2.12
N SER A 124 7.09 -5.66 2.03
CA SER A 124 6.55 -6.30 0.83
C SER A 124 6.20 -5.33 -0.29
N MET A 125 6.26 -4.02 -0.05
CA MET A 125 5.95 -2.97 -1.02
C MET A 125 6.98 -1.85 -0.92
N PRO A 126 8.24 -2.09 -1.35
CA PRO A 126 9.28 -1.08 -1.31
C PRO A 126 8.93 0.11 -2.22
N LYS A 127 9.35 1.31 -1.83
CA LYS A 127 9.17 2.52 -2.62
C LYS A 127 10.10 2.59 -3.82
N ASP A 128 11.24 1.89 -3.77
CA ASP A 128 12.14 1.74 -4.91
C ASP A 128 11.64 0.62 -5.82
N ALA A 129 11.29 0.96 -7.06
CA ALA A 129 10.79 0.02 -8.06
C ALA A 129 11.83 -1.04 -8.49
N HIS A 130 13.10 -0.85 -8.17
CA HIS A 130 14.18 -1.79 -8.47
C HIS A 130 14.41 -2.82 -7.34
N GLU A 131 13.81 -2.62 -6.17
CA GLU A 131 13.88 -3.54 -5.05
C GLU A 131 12.64 -4.44 -5.01
N HIS A 132 12.83 -5.74 -4.81
CA HIS A 132 11.73 -6.69 -4.63
C HIS A 132 11.14 -6.61 -3.22
N PHE A 133 11.98 -6.33 -2.23
CA PHE A 133 11.61 -6.20 -0.81
C PHE A 133 12.39 -5.07 -0.15
N GLY A 134 11.73 -4.37 0.75
CA GLY A 134 12.37 -3.33 1.52
C GLY A 134 13.36 -3.89 2.55
N HIS A 135 14.48 -3.22 2.72
CA HIS A 135 15.50 -3.57 3.71
C HIS A 135 15.33 -2.71 4.96
N LEU A 136 14.94 -3.32 6.08
CA LEU A 136 14.67 -2.62 7.35
C LEU A 136 15.82 -1.72 7.80
N SER A 137 17.07 -2.14 7.57
CA SER A 137 18.27 -1.35 7.93
C SER A 137 18.46 -0.08 7.11
N ARG A 138 17.74 0.06 5.99
CA ARG A 138 17.81 1.23 5.09
C ARG A 138 16.64 2.19 5.28
N TYR A 139 15.68 1.84 6.12
CA TYR A 139 14.53 2.70 6.34
C TYR A 139 14.93 4.02 6.99
N PRO A 140 14.31 5.14 6.60
CA PRO A 140 14.58 6.42 7.21
C PRO A 140 14.33 6.40 8.72
N TYR A 141 15.13 7.13 9.49
CA TYR A 141 14.91 7.25 10.93
C TYR A 141 13.50 7.80 11.26
N HIS A 142 13.03 8.75 10.45
CA HIS A 142 11.68 9.30 10.57
C HIS A 142 10.69 8.48 9.73
N SER A 143 10.49 7.22 10.08
CA SER A 143 9.51 6.35 9.42
C SER A 143 8.76 5.49 10.43
N VAL A 144 7.59 5.05 10.02
CA VAL A 144 6.82 3.96 10.63
C VAL A 144 6.91 2.78 9.68
N SER A 145 7.40 1.66 10.17
CA SER A 145 7.41 0.43 9.41
C SER A 145 6.26 -0.49 9.84
N THR A 146 5.71 -1.24 8.91
CA THR A 146 4.68 -2.25 9.16
C THR A 146 4.82 -3.40 8.18
N ILE A 147 4.24 -4.56 8.51
CA ILE A 147 4.17 -5.72 7.61
C ILE A 147 3.06 -5.50 6.60
N SER A 148 1.90 -5.05 7.07
CA SER A 148 0.70 -4.84 6.27
C SER A 148 -0.07 -3.61 6.72
N THR A 149 -0.98 -3.13 5.88
CA THR A 149 -1.97 -2.11 6.21
C THR A 149 -3.38 -2.65 6.01
N HIS A 150 -4.39 -1.88 6.40
CA HIS A 150 -5.78 -2.25 6.15
C HIS A 150 -6.14 -2.38 4.66
N ASP A 151 -5.34 -1.79 3.76
CA ASP A 151 -5.53 -1.82 2.31
C ASP A 151 -4.75 -2.93 1.60
N MET A 152 -4.02 -3.73 2.36
CA MET A 152 -3.16 -4.81 1.88
C MET A 152 -3.58 -6.15 2.47
N PRO A 153 -3.13 -7.28 1.87
CA PRO A 153 -3.22 -8.58 2.52
C PRO A 153 -2.49 -8.58 3.88
N THR A 154 -3.01 -9.33 4.84
CA THR A 154 -2.25 -9.66 6.06
C THR A 154 -1.03 -10.51 5.70
N LEU A 155 -0.08 -10.67 6.62
CA LEU A 155 1.13 -11.47 6.39
C LEU A 155 0.81 -12.87 5.85
N ARG A 156 -0.22 -13.52 6.40
CA ARG A 156 -0.62 -14.88 6.02
C ARG A 156 -1.27 -14.96 4.64
N GLU A 157 -2.11 -13.99 4.31
CA GLU A 157 -2.74 -13.89 3.00
C GLU A 157 -1.68 -13.56 1.93
N TRP A 158 -0.81 -12.60 2.21
CA TRP A 158 0.33 -12.25 1.35
C TRP A 158 1.24 -13.45 1.07
N TRP A 159 1.47 -14.32 2.06
CA TRP A 159 2.28 -15.53 1.91
C TRP A 159 1.73 -16.48 0.85
N ARG A 160 0.41 -16.52 0.68
CA ARG A 160 -0.28 -17.38 -0.30
C ARG A 160 -0.49 -16.75 -1.66
N GLU A 161 -0.47 -15.42 -1.75
CA GLU A 161 -0.92 -14.64 -2.92
C GLU A 161 -0.03 -14.88 -4.15
N ASP A 162 1.28 -14.94 -3.98
CA ASP A 162 2.26 -15.16 -5.05
C ASP A 162 3.37 -16.10 -4.58
N ARG A 163 3.30 -17.33 -5.04
CA ARG A 163 4.23 -18.40 -4.67
C ARG A 163 5.68 -18.09 -5.03
N GLN A 164 5.90 -17.51 -6.22
CA GLN A 164 7.26 -17.19 -6.67
C GLN A 164 7.87 -16.08 -5.79
N ARG A 165 7.10 -15.08 -5.49
CA ARG A 165 7.50 -13.97 -4.63
C ARG A 165 7.78 -14.42 -3.20
N THR A 166 6.97 -15.31 -2.68
CA THR A 166 7.15 -15.89 -1.35
C THR A 166 8.40 -16.76 -1.27
N GLN A 167 8.66 -17.55 -2.30
CA GLN A 167 9.89 -18.34 -2.41
C GLN A 167 11.14 -17.44 -2.44
N ASP A 168 11.08 -16.35 -3.20
CA ASP A 168 12.16 -15.37 -3.27
C ASP A 168 12.40 -14.69 -1.91
N TYR A 169 11.34 -14.31 -1.23
CA TYR A 169 11.41 -13.76 0.13
C TYR A 169 12.02 -14.73 1.13
N TYR A 170 11.61 -16.00 1.08
CA TYR A 170 12.11 -17.07 1.94
C TYR A 170 13.61 -17.27 1.81
N HIS A 171 14.13 -17.21 0.56
CA HIS A 171 15.54 -17.35 0.28
C HIS A 171 16.36 -16.09 0.58
N THR A 172 15.89 -14.94 0.07
CA THR A 172 16.71 -13.71 0.05
C THR A 172 16.63 -12.91 1.34
N MET A 173 15.44 -12.88 1.96
CA MET A 173 15.20 -12.07 3.15
C MET A 173 15.33 -12.88 4.44
N LEU A 174 14.87 -14.13 4.44
CA LEU A 174 14.93 -15.01 5.60
C LEU A 174 16.17 -15.91 5.61
N HIS A 175 16.82 -16.07 4.46
CA HIS A 175 18.03 -16.90 4.27
C HIS A 175 17.80 -18.39 4.53
N HIS A 176 16.60 -18.87 4.29
CA HIS A 176 16.27 -20.28 4.36
C HIS A 176 16.57 -21.00 3.03
N GLY A 177 16.97 -22.26 3.09
CA GLY A 177 17.14 -23.13 1.92
C GLY A 177 15.91 -24.02 1.70
N GLY A 178 15.80 -24.57 0.48
CA GLY A 178 14.70 -25.44 0.10
C GLY A 178 13.43 -24.68 -0.26
N ASP A 179 12.30 -25.40 -0.35
CA ASP A 179 11.03 -24.81 -0.74
C ASP A 179 10.35 -24.09 0.45
N ALA A 180 9.83 -22.91 0.19
CA ALA A 180 9.01 -22.21 1.18
C ALA A 180 7.75 -23.03 1.46
N PRO A 181 7.25 -23.08 2.71
CA PRO A 181 5.99 -23.73 3.03
C PRO A 181 4.81 -23.16 2.24
N ASP A 182 3.83 -24.00 1.86
CA ASP A 182 2.65 -23.52 1.12
C ASP A 182 1.80 -22.55 1.96
N ASP A 183 1.67 -22.87 3.24
CA ASP A 183 1.07 -22.00 4.24
C ASP A 183 2.14 -21.45 5.17
N LEU A 184 1.91 -20.26 5.74
CA LEU A 184 2.82 -19.68 6.70
C LEU A 184 2.68 -20.39 8.07
N PRO A 185 3.65 -21.20 8.51
CA PRO A 185 3.59 -21.83 9.83
C PRO A 185 3.90 -20.79 10.92
N GLY A 186 3.39 -21.03 12.12
CA GLY A 186 3.51 -20.11 13.26
C GLY A 186 4.96 -19.76 13.60
N TRP A 187 5.89 -20.73 13.53
CA TRP A 187 7.31 -20.49 13.79
C TRP A 187 7.94 -19.52 12.80
N LEU A 188 7.55 -19.59 11.51
CA LEU A 188 8.06 -18.71 10.48
C LEU A 188 7.41 -17.33 10.55
N ALA A 189 6.11 -17.27 10.85
CA ALA A 189 5.43 -16.01 11.17
C ALA A 189 6.12 -15.31 12.35
N LYS A 190 6.47 -16.04 13.40
CA LYS A 190 7.21 -15.53 14.55
C LYS A 190 8.58 -14.97 14.15
N GLU A 191 9.30 -15.64 13.28
CA GLU A 191 10.58 -15.14 12.74
C GLU A 191 10.39 -13.82 12.00
N ILE A 192 9.43 -13.75 11.08
CA ILE A 192 9.15 -12.54 10.29
C ILE A 192 8.74 -11.39 11.23
N VAL A 193 7.80 -11.63 12.13
CA VAL A 193 7.36 -10.66 13.12
C VAL A 193 8.53 -10.18 13.99
N SER A 194 9.41 -11.08 14.44
CA SER A 194 10.56 -10.72 15.27
C SER A 194 11.54 -9.77 14.55
N ARG A 195 11.74 -9.94 13.26
CA ARG A 195 12.58 -9.06 12.44
C ARG A 195 11.93 -7.68 12.25
N GLN A 196 10.60 -7.60 12.31
CA GLN A 196 9.80 -6.39 12.10
C GLN A 196 9.45 -5.65 13.41
N LEU A 197 10.01 -6.03 14.56
CA LEU A 197 9.64 -5.46 15.87
C LEU A 197 10.00 -3.97 16.04
N ALA A 198 10.66 -3.38 15.07
CA ALA A 198 10.81 -1.93 14.95
C ALA A 198 9.51 -1.22 14.52
N CYS A 199 8.41 -1.93 14.33
CA CYS A 199 7.25 -1.57 13.53
C CYS A 199 5.96 -1.56 14.33
N LEU A 200 4.93 -0.95 13.78
CA LEU A 200 3.55 -1.17 14.20
C LEU A 200 3.01 -2.39 13.47
N LEU A 201 2.51 -3.36 14.20
CA LEU A 201 1.93 -4.57 13.65
C LEU A 201 0.43 -4.60 13.88
N SER A 202 -0.32 -5.06 12.89
CA SER A 202 -1.74 -5.33 13.05
C SER A 202 -1.97 -6.46 14.05
N LEU A 203 -3.15 -6.51 14.68
CA LEU A 203 -3.50 -7.62 15.55
C LEU A 203 -3.45 -8.95 14.78
N GLN A 204 -3.88 -8.97 13.54
CA GLN A 204 -3.87 -10.16 12.67
C GLN A 204 -2.44 -10.68 12.46
N ASP A 205 -1.47 -9.77 12.25
CA ASP A 205 -0.08 -10.14 12.09
C ASP A 205 0.51 -10.68 13.40
N TRP A 206 0.14 -10.11 14.55
CA TRP A 206 0.50 -10.66 15.85
C TRP A 206 -0.10 -12.06 16.09
N LEU A 207 -1.37 -12.26 15.76
CA LEU A 207 -2.03 -13.56 15.92
C LEU A 207 -1.47 -14.63 14.96
N SER A 208 -0.82 -14.22 13.87
CA SER A 208 -0.23 -15.15 12.90
C SER A 208 0.81 -16.10 13.48
N ILE A 209 1.43 -15.71 14.61
CA ILE A 209 2.48 -16.50 15.27
C ILE A 209 1.96 -17.72 16.06
N ASP A 210 0.66 -17.77 16.32
CA ASP A 210 0.02 -18.82 17.11
C ASP A 210 -1.07 -19.52 16.29
N GLU A 211 -0.83 -20.78 15.92
CA GLU A 211 -1.71 -21.56 15.06
C GLU A 211 -3.05 -21.93 15.69
N ASP A 212 -3.11 -21.98 17.00
CA ASP A 212 -4.33 -22.30 17.75
C ASP A 212 -5.24 -21.07 17.93
N VAL A 213 -4.68 -19.89 17.79
CA VAL A 213 -5.38 -18.61 18.05
C VAL A 213 -5.77 -17.85 16.78
N ARG A 214 -4.98 -17.96 15.73
CA ARG A 214 -5.24 -17.29 14.45
C ARG A 214 -6.46 -17.84 13.71
N LEU A 215 -7.10 -17.06 12.85
CA LEU A 215 -8.17 -17.57 11.98
C LEU A 215 -7.66 -18.73 11.11
N ALA A 216 -8.49 -19.75 10.92
CA ALA A 216 -8.15 -20.87 10.03
C ALA A 216 -7.95 -20.39 8.57
N ASP A 217 -8.80 -19.46 8.14
CA ASP A 217 -8.82 -18.91 6.79
C ASP A 217 -8.20 -17.49 6.76
N PRO A 218 -6.98 -17.32 6.19
CA PRO A 218 -6.31 -16.01 6.16
C PRO A 218 -7.07 -14.94 5.37
N GLU A 219 -7.88 -15.31 4.36
CA GLU A 219 -8.64 -14.32 3.57
C GLU A 219 -9.66 -13.57 4.43
N LYS A 220 -10.13 -14.18 5.53
CA LYS A 220 -11.04 -13.54 6.47
C LYS A 220 -10.37 -12.56 7.43
N GLU A 221 -9.06 -12.52 7.46
CA GLU A 221 -8.30 -11.55 8.24
C GLU A 221 -8.24 -10.18 7.55
N ARG A 222 -8.55 -10.11 6.27
CA ARG A 222 -8.45 -8.89 5.46
C ARG A 222 -9.52 -7.86 5.83
N ILE A 223 -9.11 -6.59 5.96
CA ILE A 223 -10.01 -5.48 6.33
C ILE A 223 -10.59 -4.82 5.09
N ASN A 224 -9.75 -4.49 4.10
CA ASN A 224 -10.16 -3.81 2.88
C ASN A 224 -9.57 -4.46 1.62
N ILE A 225 -10.31 -4.37 0.54
CA ILE A 225 -9.88 -4.74 -0.82
C ILE A 225 -10.13 -3.52 -1.72
N PRO A 226 -9.17 -2.60 -1.85
CA PRO A 226 -9.38 -1.32 -2.56
C PRO A 226 -9.82 -1.47 -4.01
N ALA A 227 -9.39 -2.54 -4.68
CA ALA A 227 -9.78 -2.85 -6.05
C ALA A 227 -11.25 -3.29 -6.20
N ASN A 228 -11.92 -3.64 -5.10
CA ASN A 228 -13.32 -4.06 -5.12
C ASN A 228 -14.24 -2.90 -4.68
N PRO A 229 -14.93 -2.20 -5.61
CA PRO A 229 -15.79 -1.06 -5.27
C PRO A 229 -17.03 -1.45 -4.45
N ARG A 230 -17.30 -2.74 -4.30
CA ARG A 230 -18.41 -3.26 -3.50
C ARG A 230 -17.95 -3.88 -2.18
N HIS A 231 -16.66 -3.77 -1.86
CA HIS A 231 -16.14 -4.23 -0.58
C HIS A 231 -16.63 -3.34 0.56
N TYR A 232 -16.97 -3.96 1.68
CA TYR A 232 -17.34 -3.28 2.91
C TYR A 232 -16.37 -3.67 4.02
N TRP A 233 -15.93 -2.73 4.80
CA TRP A 233 -15.09 -2.94 5.97
C TRP A 233 -15.92 -3.61 7.08
N ARG A 234 -15.86 -4.94 7.12
CA ARG A 234 -16.67 -5.78 8.03
C ARG A 234 -15.84 -6.70 8.88
N TYR A 235 -14.54 -6.51 8.90
CA TYR A 235 -13.70 -7.34 9.73
C TYR A 235 -14.16 -7.26 11.19
N ARG A 236 -14.31 -8.43 11.81
CA ARG A 236 -14.55 -8.57 13.24
C ARG A 236 -13.55 -9.54 13.79
N MET A 237 -12.92 -9.13 14.88
CA MET A 237 -12.04 -10.01 15.64
C MET A 237 -12.84 -11.24 16.09
N HIS A 238 -12.28 -12.42 15.86
CA HIS A 238 -12.92 -13.70 16.13
C HIS A 238 -12.74 -14.17 17.59
N LEU A 239 -11.88 -13.49 18.33
CA LEU A 239 -11.59 -13.76 19.74
C LEU A 239 -12.24 -12.69 20.62
N ASN A 240 -12.64 -13.08 21.83
CA ASN A 240 -13.01 -12.11 22.84
C ASN A 240 -11.75 -11.50 23.46
N ILE A 241 -11.85 -10.26 23.93
CA ILE A 241 -10.71 -9.56 24.57
C ILE A 241 -10.27 -10.32 25.82
N GLU A 242 -11.21 -10.88 26.55
CA GLU A 242 -10.95 -11.68 27.78
C GLU A 242 -10.13 -12.94 27.47
N ASP A 243 -10.39 -13.59 26.32
CA ASP A 243 -9.63 -14.76 25.87
C ASP A 243 -8.19 -14.37 25.51
N LEU A 244 -8.00 -13.21 24.85
CA LEU A 244 -6.66 -12.69 24.56
C LEU A 244 -5.89 -12.34 25.82
N ILE A 245 -6.53 -11.66 26.78
CA ILE A 245 -5.90 -11.29 28.05
C ILE A 245 -5.48 -12.56 28.84
N SER A 246 -6.28 -13.60 28.81
CA SER A 246 -6.03 -14.86 29.52
C SER A 246 -5.07 -15.80 28.79
N ASN A 247 -4.74 -15.57 27.53
CA ASN A 247 -3.78 -16.40 26.80
C ASN A 247 -2.34 -16.10 27.20
N THR A 248 -1.91 -16.76 28.27
CA THR A 248 -0.58 -16.56 28.86
C THR A 248 0.54 -16.84 27.85
N LEU A 249 0.45 -17.93 27.09
CA LEU A 249 1.50 -18.33 26.14
C LEU A 249 1.71 -17.30 25.05
N LEU A 250 0.64 -16.81 24.42
CA LEU A 250 0.72 -15.76 23.40
C LEU A 250 1.30 -14.47 23.98
N ASN A 251 0.79 -14.04 25.15
CA ASN A 251 1.21 -12.80 25.81
C ASN A 251 2.68 -12.84 26.24
N GLU A 252 3.16 -13.95 26.78
CA GLU A 252 4.57 -14.15 27.14
C GLU A 252 5.46 -14.17 25.89
N THR A 253 5.00 -14.80 24.80
CA THR A 253 5.71 -14.81 23.51
C THR A 253 5.86 -13.40 22.98
N ILE A 254 4.78 -12.64 22.88
CA ILE A 254 4.79 -11.25 22.40
C ILE A 254 5.68 -10.38 23.30
N THR A 255 5.55 -10.50 24.61
CA THR A 255 6.37 -9.75 25.57
C THR A 255 7.86 -10.05 25.39
N THR A 256 8.21 -11.33 25.22
CA THR A 256 9.60 -11.75 25.00
C THR A 256 10.16 -11.15 23.70
N LEU A 257 9.39 -11.20 22.62
CA LEU A 257 9.78 -10.60 21.35
C LEU A 257 10.02 -9.09 21.48
N ILE A 258 9.11 -8.36 22.13
CA ILE A 258 9.24 -6.92 22.37
C ILE A 258 10.49 -6.61 23.21
N GLN A 259 10.77 -7.40 24.25
CA GLN A 259 11.97 -7.22 25.06
C GLN A 259 13.25 -7.46 24.29
N GLN A 260 13.27 -8.47 23.42
CA GLN A 260 14.42 -8.79 22.56
C GLN A 260 14.71 -7.70 21.52
N SER A 261 13.71 -6.91 21.14
CA SER A 261 13.88 -5.78 20.21
C SER A 261 14.56 -4.56 20.84
N GLU A 262 14.94 -4.62 22.11
CA GLU A 262 15.51 -3.51 22.89
C GLU A 262 14.63 -2.25 22.97
N ARG A 263 13.36 -2.35 22.56
CA ARG A 263 12.37 -1.29 22.70
C ARG A 263 11.66 -1.41 24.04
N LYS A 264 11.79 -0.36 24.85
CA LYS A 264 11.14 -0.23 26.15
C LYS A 264 9.94 0.70 26.03
#